data_d2258532a85a06315becbdaf71ee3943
#
_entry.id   d2258532a85a06315becbdaf71ee3943
#
_cell.length_a   1.000
_cell.length_b   1.000
_cell.length_c   1.000
_cell.angle_alpha   90.00
_cell.angle_beta   90.00
_cell.angle_gamma   90.00
#
_symmetry.space_group_name_H-M   'P 1'
#
loop_
_entity.id
_entity.type
_entity.pdbx_description
1 polymer ?
#
loop_
_entity_poly.entity_id
_entity_poly.type
_entity_poly.pdbx_seq_one_letter_code
_entity_poly.pdbx_strand_id
1 'polypeptide(L)'
;MSSGGPPHGFSGNPTGAAPAMPPRGPVPTPHRDEPLLNDPIPFPDVTPAEAKLGPTGRPMPVIPEPKPVASHGNARIISMCNQKGGVGKTTTTINLGAALAELGRKVLLVDFDPQGSLSVGLGLNPHEMDLTVYNLLMEPDVTFDEVVVPSGVPGVDLLPSNIDLSAAEVQLVHEVAREQTLQRVLEPAVSQYDVILIDCQPSLGLLTVNALTASDGVIVPLECEYFALRGVALLKTTIDKVKQRLNPRLHIDGVLGTMFDGRTLHSREVMDRLVQAWGDTVFHTVIRRTVKFSDSTVAGEPITSYASSSPGAESYRQLAKEVLARVETGEPARS
;
A
#
# COMPACT_ATOMS: atom_id res chain seq x y z
N MET A 1 53.79 -17.67 52.42
CA MET A 1 54.59 -16.54 52.83
C MET A 1 53.94 -15.27 52.33
N SER A 2 53.52 -14.52 53.31
CA SER A 2 53.50 -13.09 53.46
C SER A 2 52.44 -12.37 52.63
N SER A 3 51.35 -12.00 53.18
CA SER A 3 51.01 -10.88 54.13
C SER A 3 50.89 -9.54 53.43
N GLY A 4 49.78 -8.92 53.62
CA GLY A 4 49.57 -7.52 53.34
C GLY A 4 48.09 -7.13 53.34
N GLY A 5 47.66 -6.70 54.55
CA GLY A 5 46.29 -6.28 54.84
C GLY A 5 45.95 -4.88 54.33
N PRO A 6 44.73 -4.36 54.67
CA PRO A 6 44.10 -3.19 54.05
C PRO A 6 44.56 -1.91 54.77
N PRO A 7 44.33 -0.78 54.13
CA PRO A 7 43.69 0.27 54.89
C PRO A 7 42.75 1.24 54.14
N HIS A 8 42.00 1.86 54.97
CA HIS A 8 41.48 3.22 55.04
C HIS A 8 40.18 3.50 54.32
N GLY A 9 39.17 3.63 55.17
CA GLY A 9 37.94 4.32 54.91
C GLY A 9 38.17 5.82 54.67
N PHE A 10 37.30 6.38 53.85
CA PHE A 10 37.02 7.79 53.86
C PHE A 10 35.50 7.97 54.02
N SER A 11 35.17 8.43 55.18
CA SER A 11 33.88 9.04 55.49
C SER A 11 33.85 10.42 54.84
N GLY A 12 32.78 10.70 54.11
CA GLY A 12 32.56 12.03 53.55
C GLY A 12 31.17 12.09 52.93
N ASN A 13 30.18 12.33 53.77
CA ASN A 13 28.90 12.84 53.31
C ASN A 13 29.06 14.34 53.05
N PRO A 14 28.61 14.83 51.90
CA PRO A 14 27.91 16.09 51.93
C PRO A 14 26.57 16.00 51.22
N THR A 15 25.54 16.29 52.00
CA THR A 15 24.25 16.78 51.58
C THR A 15 24.41 17.90 50.58
N GLY A 16 24.21 17.58 49.32
CA GLY A 16 24.01 18.52 48.22
C GLY A 16 22.58 18.40 47.76
N ALA A 17 21.71 19.30 48.18
CA ALA A 17 20.35 19.43 47.68
C ALA A 17 20.40 19.71 46.17
N ALA A 18 19.70 18.89 45.41
CA ALA A 18 19.50 19.12 43.98
C ALA A 18 18.70 20.43 43.79
N PRO A 19 19.07 21.28 42.83
CA PRO A 19 18.33 22.50 42.56
C PRO A 19 16.91 22.13 42.06
N ALA A 20 15.92 22.81 42.64
CA ALA A 20 14.53 22.71 42.27
C ALA A 20 14.34 23.09 40.80
N MET A 21 13.73 22.22 40.02
CA MET A 21 13.32 22.54 38.65
C MET A 21 12.29 23.68 38.67
N PRO A 22 12.40 24.65 37.75
CA PRO A 22 11.41 25.70 37.62
C PRO A 22 10.05 25.09 37.20
N PRO A 23 8.94 25.72 37.61
CA PRO A 23 7.60 25.25 37.26
C PRO A 23 7.44 25.20 35.74
N ARG A 24 6.99 24.08 35.21
CA ARG A 24 6.61 23.94 33.81
C ARG A 24 5.48 24.91 33.52
N GLY A 25 5.72 25.81 32.61
CA GLY A 25 4.68 26.65 32.03
C GLY A 25 3.54 25.81 31.41
N PRO A 26 2.36 26.41 31.23
CA PRO A 26 1.21 25.68 30.69
C PRO A 26 1.57 25.06 29.33
N VAL A 27 1.28 23.77 29.20
CA VAL A 27 1.39 23.03 27.96
C VAL A 27 0.47 23.74 26.95
N PRO A 28 0.96 24.17 25.79
CA PRO A 28 0.10 24.78 24.79
C PRO A 28 -0.94 23.72 24.36
N THR A 29 -2.20 24.05 24.51
CA THR A 29 -3.31 23.32 23.90
C THR A 29 -3.08 23.33 22.40
N PRO A 30 -3.16 22.17 21.70
CA PRO A 30 -3.06 22.16 20.25
C PRO A 30 -4.16 23.06 19.68
N HIS A 31 -3.76 24.04 18.87
CA HIS A 31 -4.67 24.85 18.08
C HIS A 31 -5.53 23.92 17.21
N ARG A 32 -6.85 24.09 17.31
CA ARG A 32 -7.88 23.31 16.64
C ARG A 32 -8.03 23.66 15.14
N ASP A 33 -7.10 24.42 14.58
CA ASP A 33 -7.18 25.04 13.26
C ASP A 33 -6.03 24.66 12.31
N GLU A 34 -5.40 23.49 12.53
CA GLU A 34 -4.62 22.93 11.41
C GLU A 34 -5.61 22.26 10.44
N PRO A 35 -5.67 22.71 9.18
CA PRO A 35 -6.50 22.03 8.17
C PRO A 35 -5.97 20.62 8.02
N LEU A 36 -6.86 19.64 8.23
CA LEU A 36 -6.61 18.25 7.89
C LEU A 36 -6.23 18.23 6.42
N LEU A 37 -4.97 17.85 6.15
CA LEU A 37 -4.39 17.71 4.82
C LEU A 37 -5.16 16.63 4.04
N ASN A 38 -6.21 17.02 3.40
CA ASN A 38 -6.84 16.42 2.22
C ASN A 38 -8.11 17.22 1.94
N ASP A 39 -8.07 18.11 0.96
CA ASP A 39 -9.30 18.63 0.40
C ASP A 39 -10.13 17.45 -0.10
N PRO A 40 -11.42 17.33 0.32
CA PRO A 40 -12.25 16.23 -0.11
C PRO A 40 -12.42 16.28 -1.62
N ILE A 41 -12.18 15.14 -2.29
CA ILE A 41 -12.45 14.98 -3.72
C ILE A 41 -13.96 15.13 -3.92
N PRO A 42 -14.45 16.16 -4.60
CA PRO A 42 -15.89 16.35 -4.77
C PRO A 42 -16.42 15.36 -5.81
N PHE A 43 -17.18 14.38 -5.36
CA PHE A 43 -18.09 13.66 -6.26
C PHE A 43 -19.32 14.55 -6.53
N PRO A 44 -19.92 14.50 -7.74
CA PRO A 44 -21.10 15.27 -8.04
C PRO A 44 -22.24 14.92 -7.05
N ASP A 45 -22.86 15.94 -6.48
CA ASP A 45 -23.94 15.85 -5.51
C ASP A 45 -25.12 15.02 -6.05
N VAL A 46 -25.34 13.86 -5.48
CA VAL A 46 -26.60 13.14 -5.58
C VAL A 46 -27.50 13.62 -4.45
N THR A 47 -28.64 14.20 -4.78
CA THR A 47 -29.60 14.70 -3.80
C THR A 47 -29.90 13.67 -2.71
N PRO A 48 -29.84 14.03 -1.40
CA PRO A 48 -29.79 13.08 -0.27
C PRO A 48 -31.05 12.21 -0.07
N ALA A 49 -32.15 12.47 -0.75
CA ALA A 49 -33.46 11.83 -0.45
C ALA A 49 -33.67 10.44 -1.08
N GLU A 50 -32.86 10.02 -2.06
CA GLU A 50 -33.04 8.74 -2.78
C GLU A 50 -31.75 7.88 -2.88
N ALA A 51 -30.65 8.31 -2.30
CA ALA A 51 -29.38 7.63 -2.45
C ALA A 51 -29.36 6.31 -1.65
N LYS A 52 -29.22 5.19 -2.36
CA LYS A 52 -29.06 3.87 -1.77
C LYS A 52 -27.75 3.82 -0.99
N LEU A 53 -27.82 3.54 0.32
CA LEU A 53 -26.62 3.41 1.14
C LEU A 53 -25.81 2.19 0.73
N GLY A 54 -24.50 2.41 0.55
CA GLY A 54 -23.54 1.37 0.23
C GLY A 54 -23.06 0.61 1.48
N PRO A 55 -22.14 -0.34 1.30
CA PRO A 55 -21.60 -1.16 2.38
C PRO A 55 -20.83 -0.36 3.45
N THR A 56 -20.41 0.86 3.13
CA THR A 56 -19.72 1.79 4.04
C THR A 56 -20.68 2.68 4.85
N GLY A 57 -21.99 2.47 4.73
CA GLY A 57 -23.00 3.33 5.36
C GLY A 57 -23.16 4.71 4.70
N ARG A 58 -22.38 5.00 3.63
CA ARG A 58 -22.47 6.24 2.86
C ARG A 58 -23.32 6.06 1.60
N PRO A 59 -23.91 7.13 1.05
CA PRO A 59 -24.53 7.10 -0.27
C PRO A 59 -23.52 6.58 -1.32
N MET A 60 -23.98 5.71 -2.21
CA MET A 60 -23.13 5.25 -3.33
C MET A 60 -22.93 6.38 -4.32
N PRO A 61 -21.68 6.76 -4.65
CA PRO A 61 -21.43 7.77 -5.66
C PRO A 61 -21.76 7.21 -7.04
N VAL A 62 -22.12 8.10 -7.96
CA VAL A 62 -22.15 7.78 -9.38
C VAL A 62 -20.70 7.85 -9.88
N ILE A 63 -20.08 6.68 -10.04
CA ILE A 63 -18.72 6.61 -10.60
C ILE A 63 -18.84 6.70 -12.13
N PRO A 64 -18.19 7.68 -12.78
CA PRO A 64 -18.23 7.80 -14.24
C PRO A 64 -17.56 6.58 -14.90
N GLU A 65 -18.01 6.22 -16.08
CA GLU A 65 -17.31 5.22 -16.89
C GLU A 65 -15.92 5.79 -17.28
N PRO A 66 -14.85 5.00 -17.07
CA PRO A 66 -13.50 5.45 -17.40
C PRO A 66 -13.37 5.74 -18.91
N LYS A 67 -12.67 6.83 -19.25
CA LYS A 67 -12.41 7.15 -20.65
C LYS A 67 -11.48 6.11 -21.28
N PRO A 68 -11.68 5.77 -22.57
CA PRO A 68 -10.71 4.99 -23.31
C PRO A 68 -9.34 5.65 -23.31
N VAL A 69 -8.28 4.86 -23.24
CA VAL A 69 -6.90 5.36 -23.33
C VAL A 69 -6.57 5.65 -24.79
N ALA A 70 -6.12 6.85 -25.08
CA ALA A 70 -5.72 7.23 -26.44
C ALA A 70 -4.32 6.72 -26.82
N SER A 71 -3.44 6.61 -25.81
CA SER A 71 -2.08 6.05 -25.93
C SER A 71 -1.64 5.54 -24.56
N HIS A 72 -0.91 4.45 -24.53
CA HIS A 72 -0.31 3.91 -23.30
C HIS A 72 0.95 4.69 -22.91
N GLY A 73 1.26 4.68 -21.63
CA GLY A 73 2.42 5.34 -21.03
C GLY A 73 2.02 6.36 -19.97
N ASN A 74 3.03 6.99 -19.36
CA ASN A 74 2.87 7.92 -18.24
C ASN A 74 2.19 7.25 -17.04
N ALA A 75 2.72 6.08 -16.65
CA ALA A 75 2.16 5.24 -15.63
C ALA A 75 2.00 5.96 -14.28
N ARG A 76 0.84 5.78 -13.67
CA ARG A 76 0.65 6.06 -12.25
C ARG A 76 1.11 4.85 -11.42
N ILE A 77 1.99 5.09 -10.46
CA ILE A 77 2.53 4.05 -9.58
C ILE A 77 1.77 4.07 -8.26
N ILE A 78 1.19 2.91 -7.88
CA ILE A 78 0.38 2.75 -6.67
C ILE A 78 0.90 1.57 -5.85
N SER A 79 1.24 1.80 -4.59
CA SER A 79 1.65 0.73 -3.67
C SER A 79 0.47 0.20 -2.86
N MET A 80 0.41 -1.14 -2.71
CA MET A 80 -0.50 -1.84 -1.79
C MET A 80 0.22 -2.05 -0.46
N CYS A 81 -0.02 -1.19 0.53
CA CYS A 81 0.74 -1.22 1.78
C CYS A 81 -0.15 -1.48 3.00
N ASN A 82 0.26 -2.42 3.82
CA ASN A 82 -0.18 -2.58 5.21
C ASN A 82 0.82 -3.47 5.95
N GLN A 83 1.19 -3.10 7.18
CA GLN A 83 2.10 -3.89 8.02
C GLN A 83 1.50 -5.21 8.52
N LYS A 84 0.16 -5.34 8.55
CA LYS A 84 -0.52 -6.59 8.92
C LYS A 84 -0.49 -7.56 7.73
N GLY A 85 -0.05 -8.78 7.95
CA GLY A 85 -0.16 -9.88 6.99
C GLY A 85 -1.62 -10.33 6.83
N GLY A 86 -1.94 -10.91 5.67
CA GLY A 86 -3.26 -11.52 5.44
C GLY A 86 -4.42 -10.55 5.22
N VAL A 87 -4.19 -9.23 5.08
CA VAL A 87 -5.26 -8.23 4.86
C VAL A 87 -5.71 -8.12 3.40
N GLY A 88 -5.18 -8.95 2.50
CA GLY A 88 -5.58 -8.98 1.09
C GLY A 88 -4.79 -8.02 0.19
N LYS A 89 -3.54 -7.65 0.53
CA LYS A 89 -2.67 -6.84 -0.35
C LYS A 89 -2.47 -7.51 -1.71
N THR A 90 -1.86 -8.68 -1.72
CA THR A 90 -1.59 -9.48 -2.92
C THR A 90 -2.85 -9.78 -3.71
N THR A 91 -3.92 -10.23 -3.03
CA THR A 91 -5.22 -10.48 -3.66
C THR A 91 -5.76 -9.22 -4.33
N THR A 92 -5.60 -8.05 -3.69
CA THR A 92 -6.05 -6.78 -4.27
C THR A 92 -5.17 -6.38 -5.45
N THR A 93 -3.84 -6.54 -5.36
CA THR A 93 -2.91 -6.21 -6.45
C THR A 93 -3.24 -7.01 -7.71
N ILE A 94 -3.41 -8.33 -7.61
CA ILE A 94 -3.78 -9.21 -8.73
C ILE A 94 -5.11 -8.79 -9.36
N ASN A 95 -6.14 -8.70 -8.52
CA ASN A 95 -7.51 -8.55 -9.03
C ASN A 95 -7.83 -7.12 -9.47
N LEU A 96 -7.24 -6.11 -8.83
CA LEU A 96 -7.33 -4.73 -9.30
C LEU A 96 -6.57 -4.55 -10.61
N GLY A 97 -5.37 -5.14 -10.74
CA GLY A 97 -4.60 -5.11 -11.99
C GLY A 97 -5.37 -5.72 -13.16
N ALA A 98 -5.94 -6.89 -12.96
CA ALA A 98 -6.78 -7.55 -13.97
C ALA A 98 -8.03 -6.72 -14.32
N ALA A 99 -8.71 -6.14 -13.32
CA ALA A 99 -9.89 -5.30 -13.55
C ALA A 99 -9.55 -3.97 -14.27
N LEU A 100 -8.38 -3.38 -14.02
CA LEU A 100 -7.89 -2.22 -14.76
C LEU A 100 -7.57 -2.57 -16.23
N ALA A 101 -7.02 -3.76 -16.47
CA ALA A 101 -6.75 -4.26 -17.81
C ALA A 101 -8.07 -4.53 -18.59
N GLU A 102 -9.12 -5.04 -17.94
CA GLU A 102 -10.46 -5.14 -18.54
C GLU A 102 -11.01 -3.76 -18.99
N LEU A 103 -10.58 -2.67 -18.31
CA LEU A 103 -10.92 -1.29 -18.67
C LEU A 103 -9.94 -0.68 -19.69
N GLY A 104 -9.13 -1.50 -20.35
CA GLY A 104 -8.22 -1.10 -21.43
C GLY A 104 -6.93 -0.42 -20.93
N ARG A 105 -6.55 -0.57 -19.67
CA ARG A 105 -5.26 -0.07 -19.15
C ARG A 105 -4.18 -1.11 -19.36
N LYS A 106 -2.97 -0.69 -19.75
CA LYS A 106 -1.79 -1.53 -19.74
C LYS A 106 -1.17 -1.47 -18.36
N VAL A 107 -1.11 -2.61 -17.67
CA VAL A 107 -0.77 -2.70 -16.24
C VAL A 107 0.52 -3.48 -16.02
N LEU A 108 1.40 -2.96 -15.18
CA LEU A 108 2.51 -3.70 -14.60
C LEU A 108 2.20 -4.04 -13.14
N LEU A 109 2.31 -5.29 -12.78
CA LEU A 109 2.32 -5.74 -11.39
C LEU A 109 3.77 -5.94 -10.94
N VAL A 110 4.11 -5.42 -9.77
CA VAL A 110 5.44 -5.59 -9.18
C VAL A 110 5.29 -6.38 -7.90
N ASP A 111 5.81 -7.59 -7.89
CA ASP A 111 5.92 -8.39 -6.67
C ASP A 111 7.08 -7.85 -5.84
N PHE A 112 6.78 -7.21 -4.71
CA PHE A 112 7.79 -6.60 -3.85
C PHE A 112 7.72 -7.17 -2.42
N ASP A 113 7.36 -8.46 -2.37
CA ASP A 113 7.40 -9.30 -1.17
C ASP A 113 8.34 -10.49 -1.42
N PRO A 114 9.36 -10.72 -0.58
CA PRO A 114 10.25 -11.88 -0.68
C PRO A 114 9.54 -13.23 -0.69
N GLN A 115 8.27 -13.28 -0.23
CA GLN A 115 7.48 -14.50 -0.29
C GLN A 115 7.02 -14.87 -1.72
N GLY A 116 7.13 -13.96 -2.70
CA GLY A 116 6.74 -14.19 -4.09
C GLY A 116 5.26 -14.52 -4.28
N SER A 117 4.41 -14.07 -3.36
CA SER A 117 2.99 -14.48 -3.34
C SER A 117 2.19 -13.94 -4.51
N LEU A 118 2.55 -12.80 -5.07
CA LEU A 118 1.94 -12.25 -6.27
C LEU A 118 2.30 -13.10 -7.49
N SER A 119 3.57 -13.47 -7.62
CA SER A 119 4.08 -14.33 -8.69
C SER A 119 3.40 -15.70 -8.70
N VAL A 120 3.34 -16.34 -7.52
CA VAL A 120 2.62 -17.62 -7.34
C VAL A 120 1.13 -17.47 -7.66
N GLY A 121 0.50 -16.39 -7.21
CA GLY A 121 -0.92 -16.14 -7.43
C GLY A 121 -1.30 -15.91 -8.89
N LEU A 122 -0.31 -15.69 -9.77
CA LEU A 122 -0.46 -15.62 -11.23
C LEU A 122 0.09 -16.87 -11.95
N GLY A 123 0.31 -17.96 -11.21
CA GLY A 123 0.70 -19.25 -11.76
C GLY A 123 2.18 -19.39 -12.10
N LEU A 124 3.04 -18.43 -11.70
CA LEU A 124 4.47 -18.51 -11.90
C LEU A 124 5.14 -19.26 -10.73
N ASN A 125 6.21 -19.99 -11.04
CA ASN A 125 7.04 -20.63 -10.02
C ASN A 125 8.27 -19.77 -9.72
N PRO A 126 8.33 -19.03 -8.61
CA PRO A 126 9.47 -18.17 -8.28
C PRO A 126 10.83 -18.91 -8.19
N HIS A 127 10.80 -20.23 -7.93
CA HIS A 127 12.03 -21.05 -7.84
C HIS A 127 12.62 -21.44 -9.20
N GLU A 128 11.87 -21.26 -10.28
CA GLU A 128 12.30 -21.56 -11.66
C GLU A 128 12.70 -20.29 -12.43
N MET A 129 12.68 -19.13 -11.77
CA MET A 129 13.00 -17.86 -12.40
C MET A 129 14.47 -17.50 -12.24
N ASP A 130 15.17 -17.31 -13.35
CA ASP A 130 16.57 -16.91 -13.37
C ASP A 130 16.77 -15.46 -12.91
N LEU A 131 15.84 -14.56 -13.27
CA LEU A 131 15.89 -13.15 -12.96
C LEU A 131 14.58 -12.69 -12.29
N THR A 132 14.72 -11.87 -11.26
CA THR A 132 13.60 -11.31 -10.49
C THR A 132 13.87 -9.84 -10.17
N VAL A 133 12.94 -9.18 -9.49
CA VAL A 133 13.13 -7.81 -9.01
C VAL A 133 14.40 -7.66 -8.15
N TYR A 134 14.85 -8.72 -7.47
CA TYR A 134 16.12 -8.71 -6.73
C TYR A 134 17.31 -8.40 -7.63
N ASN A 135 17.43 -9.10 -8.75
CA ASN A 135 18.54 -8.90 -9.70
C ASN A 135 18.48 -7.47 -10.27
N LEU A 136 17.29 -7.00 -10.63
CA LEU A 136 17.09 -5.64 -11.14
C LEU A 136 17.52 -4.55 -10.13
N LEU A 137 17.35 -4.80 -8.82
CA LEU A 137 17.79 -3.87 -7.78
C LEU A 137 19.30 -3.90 -7.52
N MET A 138 19.93 -5.09 -7.66
CA MET A 138 21.28 -5.34 -7.15
C MET A 138 22.34 -5.48 -8.24
N GLU A 139 21.94 -5.78 -9.47
CA GLU A 139 22.87 -6.04 -10.58
C GLU A 139 22.76 -4.92 -11.64
N PRO A 140 23.80 -4.07 -11.77
CA PRO A 140 23.73 -2.90 -12.65
C PRO A 140 23.55 -3.21 -14.14
N ASP A 141 23.95 -4.42 -14.56
CA ASP A 141 23.88 -4.86 -15.96
C ASP A 141 22.53 -5.49 -16.31
N VAL A 142 21.66 -5.77 -15.31
CA VAL A 142 20.32 -6.33 -15.53
C VAL A 142 19.35 -5.21 -15.84
N THR A 143 18.66 -5.34 -16.96
CA THR A 143 17.69 -4.35 -17.46
C THR A 143 16.27 -4.74 -17.12
N PHE A 144 15.36 -3.76 -17.09
CA PHE A 144 13.93 -3.97 -16.83
C PHE A 144 13.31 -4.99 -17.82
N ASP A 145 13.65 -4.87 -19.11
CA ASP A 145 13.08 -5.71 -20.17
C ASP A 145 13.52 -7.19 -20.08
N GLU A 146 14.64 -7.49 -19.40
CA GLU A 146 15.11 -8.85 -19.15
C GLU A 146 14.37 -9.55 -18.02
N VAL A 147 13.79 -8.78 -17.10
CA VAL A 147 13.15 -9.29 -15.87
C VAL A 147 11.64 -9.35 -15.98
N VAL A 148 11.03 -8.40 -16.71
CA VAL A 148 9.58 -8.35 -16.87
C VAL A 148 9.08 -9.53 -17.67
N VAL A 149 7.99 -10.18 -17.20
CA VAL A 149 7.38 -11.34 -17.87
C VAL A 149 5.89 -11.13 -18.08
N PRO A 150 5.29 -11.75 -19.11
CA PRO A 150 3.84 -11.81 -19.25
C PRO A 150 3.20 -12.52 -18.05
N SER A 151 2.15 -11.96 -17.48
CA SER A 151 1.46 -12.56 -16.34
C SER A 151 0.46 -13.67 -16.72
N GLY A 152 0.23 -13.89 -18.02
CA GLY A 152 -0.88 -14.73 -18.50
C GLY A 152 -2.23 -14.03 -18.54
N VAL A 153 -2.37 -12.85 -17.95
CA VAL A 153 -3.58 -12.02 -17.99
C VAL A 153 -3.44 -10.99 -19.11
N PRO A 154 -4.37 -10.90 -20.07
CA PRO A 154 -4.28 -9.93 -21.16
C PRO A 154 -4.13 -8.48 -20.65
N GLY A 155 -3.14 -7.77 -21.16
CA GLY A 155 -2.85 -6.37 -20.77
C GLY A 155 -2.14 -6.19 -19.42
N VAL A 156 -1.70 -7.30 -18.80
CA VAL A 156 -0.97 -7.29 -17.51
C VAL A 156 0.35 -7.99 -17.65
N ASP A 157 1.44 -7.28 -17.34
CA ASP A 157 2.78 -7.84 -17.19
C ASP A 157 3.17 -7.91 -15.71
N LEU A 158 4.18 -8.71 -15.39
CA LEU A 158 4.65 -8.94 -14.01
C LEU A 158 6.16 -8.75 -13.92
N LEU A 159 6.59 -8.01 -12.91
CA LEU A 159 7.95 -8.01 -12.40
C LEU A 159 7.99 -8.96 -11.18
N PRO A 160 8.55 -10.18 -11.35
CA PRO A 160 8.41 -11.24 -10.36
C PRO A 160 9.39 -11.08 -9.19
N SER A 161 9.09 -11.76 -8.08
CA SER A 161 9.94 -11.83 -6.88
C SER A 161 10.17 -13.26 -6.43
N ASN A 162 11.24 -13.45 -5.67
CA ASN A 162 11.54 -14.66 -4.95
C ASN A 162 12.19 -14.33 -3.59
N ILE A 163 12.58 -15.37 -2.85
CA ILE A 163 13.17 -15.23 -1.51
C ILE A 163 14.46 -14.39 -1.48
N ASP A 164 15.18 -14.29 -2.60
CA ASP A 164 16.44 -13.52 -2.69
C ASP A 164 16.20 -12.02 -2.44
N LEU A 165 14.98 -11.52 -2.68
CA LEU A 165 14.63 -10.14 -2.36
C LEU A 165 14.81 -9.82 -0.86
N SER A 166 14.78 -10.81 0.04
CA SER A 166 15.09 -10.60 1.45
C SER A 166 16.55 -10.16 1.67
N ALA A 167 17.47 -10.59 0.81
CA ALA A 167 18.87 -10.18 0.88
C ALA A 167 19.05 -8.71 0.46
N ALA A 168 18.23 -8.21 -0.47
CA ALA A 168 18.27 -6.80 -0.88
C ALA A 168 18.01 -5.87 0.30
N GLU A 169 17.13 -6.22 1.25
CA GLU A 169 16.86 -5.38 2.43
C GLU A 169 18.11 -5.14 3.30
N VAL A 170 19.02 -6.12 3.32
CA VAL A 170 20.30 -6.03 4.05
C VAL A 170 21.38 -5.33 3.21
N GLN A 171 21.48 -5.68 1.95
CA GLN A 171 22.53 -5.17 1.04
C GLN A 171 22.32 -3.68 0.74
N LEU A 172 21.09 -3.26 0.48
CA LEU A 172 20.75 -1.85 0.23
C LEU A 172 21.10 -0.91 1.39
N VAL A 173 21.25 -1.40 2.62
CA VAL A 173 21.61 -0.56 3.78
C VAL A 173 22.93 0.19 3.54
N HIS A 174 23.83 -0.37 2.75
CA HIS A 174 25.14 0.20 2.44
C HIS A 174 25.18 1.04 1.16
N GLU A 175 24.05 1.05 0.40
CA GLU A 175 23.97 1.76 -0.88
C GLU A 175 23.61 3.24 -0.71
N VAL A 176 24.18 4.08 -1.58
CA VAL A 176 23.84 5.50 -1.66
C VAL A 176 22.45 5.67 -2.29
N ALA A 177 21.63 6.53 -1.71
CA ALA A 177 20.24 6.76 -2.14
C ALA A 177 19.39 5.46 -2.19
N ARG A 178 19.66 4.56 -1.26
CA ARG A 178 19.05 3.23 -1.11
C ARG A 178 17.51 3.23 -1.09
N GLU A 179 16.91 4.32 -0.64
CA GLU A 179 15.46 4.47 -0.60
C GLU A 179 14.84 4.76 -1.99
N GLN A 180 15.66 5.10 -2.99
CA GLN A 180 15.24 5.46 -4.35
C GLN A 180 15.57 4.37 -5.38
N THR A 181 16.09 3.21 -4.95
CA THR A 181 16.56 2.16 -5.86
C THR A 181 15.41 1.63 -6.71
N LEU A 182 14.26 1.30 -6.11
CA LEU A 182 13.08 0.85 -6.86
C LEU A 182 12.57 1.92 -7.84
N GLN A 183 12.56 3.19 -7.45
CA GLN A 183 12.15 4.27 -8.33
C GLN A 183 12.98 4.34 -9.61
N ARG A 184 14.30 4.19 -9.49
CA ARG A 184 15.23 4.21 -10.64
C ARG A 184 15.00 3.04 -11.59
N VAL A 185 14.83 1.83 -11.06
CA VAL A 185 14.66 0.64 -11.90
C VAL A 185 13.27 0.56 -12.55
N LEU A 186 12.27 1.25 -12.01
CA LEU A 186 10.93 1.36 -12.61
C LEU A 186 10.81 2.51 -13.63
N GLU A 187 11.81 3.40 -13.76
CA GLU A 187 11.75 4.53 -14.68
C GLU A 187 11.44 4.13 -16.14
N PRO A 188 12.04 3.08 -16.72
CA PRO A 188 11.71 2.61 -18.07
C PRO A 188 10.23 2.20 -18.21
N ALA A 189 9.65 1.60 -17.15
CA ALA A 189 8.26 1.13 -17.16
C ALA A 189 7.25 2.28 -17.22
N VAL A 190 7.58 3.46 -16.70
CA VAL A 190 6.65 4.61 -16.67
C VAL A 190 6.16 4.99 -18.06
N SER A 191 7.01 4.88 -19.08
CA SER A 191 6.64 5.20 -20.47
C SER A 191 5.92 4.08 -21.20
N GLN A 192 5.86 2.87 -20.62
CA GLN A 192 5.33 1.66 -21.27
C GLN A 192 3.94 1.26 -20.76
N TYR A 193 3.59 1.66 -19.53
CA TYR A 193 2.36 1.26 -18.83
C TYR A 193 1.50 2.47 -18.48
N ASP A 194 0.22 2.22 -18.16
CA ASP A 194 -0.73 3.23 -17.67
C ASP A 194 -0.80 3.21 -16.15
N VAL A 195 -0.67 2.01 -15.57
CA VAL A 195 -0.71 1.80 -14.12
C VAL A 195 0.37 0.77 -13.73
N ILE A 196 1.09 1.08 -12.65
CA ILE A 196 2.02 0.15 -12.00
C ILE A 196 1.52 -0.08 -10.59
N LEU A 197 1.23 -1.34 -10.23
CA LEU A 197 0.80 -1.73 -8.89
C LEU A 197 1.93 -2.48 -8.19
N ILE A 198 2.36 -1.99 -7.03
CA ILE A 198 3.43 -2.61 -6.22
C ILE A 198 2.81 -3.35 -5.03
N ASP A 199 2.97 -4.68 -4.98
CA ASP A 199 2.56 -5.50 -3.83
C ASP A 199 3.65 -5.50 -2.77
N CYS A 200 3.41 -4.84 -1.64
CA CYS A 200 4.41 -4.67 -0.59
C CYS A 200 4.36 -5.80 0.43
N GLN A 201 5.53 -6.19 0.94
CA GLN A 201 5.61 -7.08 2.10
C GLN A 201 4.90 -6.51 3.34
N PRO A 202 4.48 -7.35 4.32
CA PRO A 202 3.82 -6.90 5.56
C PRO A 202 4.83 -6.37 6.58
N SER A 203 5.59 -5.35 6.21
CA SER A 203 6.59 -4.69 7.06
C SER A 203 6.63 -3.18 6.77
N LEU A 204 7.35 -2.42 7.59
CA LEU A 204 7.68 -1.01 7.35
C LEU A 204 9.20 -0.83 7.19
N GLY A 205 9.88 -1.86 6.67
CA GLY A 205 11.32 -1.89 6.39
C GLY A 205 11.73 -1.10 5.15
N LEU A 206 12.98 -1.28 4.74
CA LEU A 206 13.59 -0.53 3.63
C LEU A 206 12.90 -0.81 2.28
N LEU A 207 12.44 -2.05 2.05
CA LEU A 207 11.68 -2.37 0.83
C LEU A 207 10.37 -1.57 0.78
N THR A 208 9.60 -1.51 1.87
CA THR A 208 8.37 -0.70 1.91
C THR A 208 8.67 0.78 1.70
N VAL A 209 9.75 1.32 2.26
CA VAL A 209 10.17 2.70 2.02
C VAL A 209 10.51 2.92 0.54
N ASN A 210 11.19 1.97 -0.12
CA ASN A 210 11.45 2.00 -1.57
C ASN A 210 10.16 2.05 -2.38
N ALA A 211 9.19 1.17 -2.07
CA ALA A 211 7.89 1.17 -2.73
C ALA A 211 7.17 2.51 -2.59
N LEU A 212 7.11 3.07 -1.38
CA LEU A 212 6.49 4.38 -1.11
C LEU A 212 7.24 5.53 -1.80
N THR A 213 8.57 5.45 -1.91
CA THR A 213 9.39 6.48 -2.57
C THR A 213 9.15 6.46 -4.09
N ALA A 214 8.94 5.29 -4.67
CA ALA A 214 8.64 5.12 -6.10
C ALA A 214 7.20 5.50 -6.47
N SER A 215 6.27 5.52 -5.50
CA SER A 215 4.82 5.62 -5.77
C SER A 215 4.30 7.05 -5.84
N ASP A 216 3.25 7.24 -6.63
CA ASP A 216 2.42 8.44 -6.62
C ASP A 216 1.32 8.34 -5.56
N GLY A 217 0.81 7.13 -5.34
CA GLY A 217 -0.27 6.87 -4.40
C GLY A 217 -0.13 5.57 -3.61
N VAL A 218 -0.90 5.48 -2.54
CA VAL A 218 -0.98 4.28 -1.68
C VAL A 218 -2.43 3.87 -1.51
N ILE A 219 -2.72 2.61 -1.82
CA ILE A 219 -3.95 1.96 -1.37
C ILE A 219 -3.62 1.13 -0.13
N VAL A 220 -4.45 1.28 0.92
CA VAL A 220 -4.29 0.58 2.19
C VAL A 220 -5.40 -0.46 2.35
N PRO A 221 -5.20 -1.72 1.94
CA PRO A 221 -6.15 -2.80 2.25
C PRO A 221 -6.19 -3.03 3.75
N LEU A 222 -7.39 -3.04 4.31
CA LEU A 222 -7.62 -3.16 5.75
C LEU A 222 -8.73 -4.17 6.02
N GLU A 223 -8.40 -5.24 6.70
CA GLU A 223 -9.39 -6.21 7.18
C GLU A 223 -10.33 -5.54 8.20
N CYS A 224 -11.65 -5.71 8.03
CA CYS A 224 -12.66 -5.10 8.89
C CYS A 224 -12.71 -5.76 10.28
N GLU A 225 -11.56 -5.67 11.01
CA GLU A 225 -11.36 -6.16 12.38
C GLU A 225 -10.91 -5.02 13.32
N TYR A 226 -11.26 -5.13 14.60
CA TYR A 226 -11.10 -4.07 15.60
C TYR A 226 -9.67 -3.53 15.75
N PHE A 227 -8.66 -4.40 15.69
CA PHE A 227 -7.25 -3.99 15.84
C PHE A 227 -6.63 -3.37 14.59
N ALA A 228 -7.32 -3.41 13.46
CA ALA A 228 -6.79 -2.93 12.18
C ALA A 228 -6.56 -1.41 12.17
N LEU A 229 -7.40 -0.63 12.84
CA LEU A 229 -7.29 0.84 12.88
C LEU A 229 -5.97 1.35 13.47
N ARG A 230 -5.43 0.66 14.48
CA ARG A 230 -4.14 1.03 15.09
C ARG A 230 -2.96 0.85 14.13
N GLY A 231 -2.99 -0.20 13.31
CA GLY A 231 -1.96 -0.46 12.31
C GLY A 231 -1.92 0.62 11.22
N VAL A 232 -3.09 1.09 10.79
CA VAL A 232 -3.18 2.14 9.75
C VAL A 232 -2.61 3.48 10.25
N ALA A 233 -2.78 3.83 11.51
CA ALA A 233 -2.21 5.05 12.07
C ALA A 233 -0.67 5.03 12.04
N LEU A 234 -0.04 3.87 12.31
CA LEU A 234 1.42 3.72 12.23
C LEU A 234 1.90 3.78 10.78
N LEU A 235 1.20 3.13 9.85
CA LEU A 235 1.49 3.23 8.42
C LEU A 235 1.40 4.67 7.93
N LYS A 236 0.34 5.41 8.32
CA LYS A 236 0.20 6.84 7.99
C LYS A 236 1.42 7.64 8.44
N THR A 237 1.90 7.41 9.67
CA THR A 237 3.12 8.09 10.16
C THR A 237 4.33 7.80 9.27
N THR A 238 4.47 6.59 8.73
CA THR A 238 5.55 6.22 7.82
C THR A 238 5.37 6.90 6.46
N ILE A 239 4.16 6.90 5.91
CA ILE A 239 3.82 7.59 4.66
C ILE A 239 4.12 9.09 4.78
N ASP A 240 3.72 9.74 5.88
CA ASP A 240 3.97 11.17 6.13
C ASP A 240 5.48 11.48 6.17
N LYS A 241 6.29 10.60 6.79
CA LYS A 241 7.75 10.74 6.79
C LYS A 241 8.37 10.59 5.40
N VAL A 242 7.91 9.62 4.61
CA VAL A 242 8.36 9.43 3.23
C VAL A 242 7.96 10.64 2.37
N LYS A 243 6.71 11.09 2.48
CA LYS A 243 6.21 12.29 1.80
C LYS A 243 7.06 13.52 2.11
N GLN A 244 7.38 13.74 3.37
CA GLN A 244 8.15 14.91 3.81
C GLN A 244 9.61 14.89 3.36
N ARG A 245 10.25 13.71 3.27
CA ARG A 245 11.71 13.59 3.14
C ARG A 245 12.19 13.06 1.79
N LEU A 246 11.39 12.21 1.15
CA LEU A 246 11.81 11.43 -0.03
C LEU A 246 10.92 11.67 -1.24
N ASN A 247 9.59 11.69 -1.05
CA ASN A 247 8.63 11.77 -2.15
C ASN A 247 7.46 12.71 -1.82
N PRO A 248 7.58 14.02 -2.08
CA PRO A 248 6.53 15.01 -1.77
C PRO A 248 5.19 14.77 -2.49
N ARG A 249 5.20 14.00 -3.60
CA ARG A 249 4.00 13.69 -4.38
C ARG A 249 3.17 12.56 -3.79
N LEU A 250 3.76 11.76 -2.89
CA LEU A 250 3.08 10.61 -2.30
C LEU A 250 1.82 11.03 -1.54
N HIS A 251 0.71 10.35 -1.81
CA HIS A 251 -0.53 10.52 -1.05
C HIS A 251 -1.26 9.19 -0.86
N ILE A 252 -2.24 9.16 0.03
CA ILE A 252 -3.07 7.98 0.25
C ILE A 252 -4.26 8.08 -0.70
N ASP A 253 -4.29 7.22 -1.74
CA ASP A 253 -5.39 7.13 -2.70
C ASP A 253 -6.66 6.60 -2.05
N GLY A 254 -6.50 5.71 -1.07
CA GLY A 254 -7.65 5.23 -0.32
C GLY A 254 -7.35 4.11 0.66
N VAL A 255 -8.28 3.95 1.61
CA VAL A 255 -8.33 2.81 2.53
C VAL A 255 -9.43 1.87 2.04
N LEU A 256 -9.05 0.63 1.74
CA LEU A 256 -9.96 -0.38 1.19
C LEU A 256 -10.38 -1.36 2.28
N GLY A 257 -11.67 -1.38 2.63
CA GLY A 257 -12.21 -2.41 3.52
C GLY A 257 -12.21 -3.78 2.84
N THR A 258 -11.47 -4.74 3.43
CA THR A 258 -11.36 -6.11 2.94
C THR A 258 -11.98 -7.10 3.92
N MET A 259 -12.28 -8.31 3.44
CA MET A 259 -12.91 -9.39 4.22
C MET A 259 -14.18 -8.93 4.95
N PHE A 260 -14.86 -7.95 4.37
CA PHE A 260 -16.08 -7.36 4.93
C PHE A 260 -17.22 -8.38 4.96
N ASP A 261 -17.87 -8.54 6.11
CA ASP A 261 -19.11 -9.29 6.26
C ASP A 261 -20.20 -8.38 6.83
N GLY A 262 -21.03 -7.81 5.96
CA GLY A 262 -22.11 -6.90 6.34
C GLY A 262 -23.24 -7.54 7.19
N ARG A 263 -23.22 -8.86 7.40
CA ARG A 263 -24.16 -9.56 8.29
C ARG A 263 -23.74 -9.45 9.74
N THR A 264 -22.45 -9.23 10.01
CA THR A 264 -21.93 -9.12 11.37
C THR A 264 -21.96 -7.67 11.85
N LEU A 265 -22.40 -7.46 13.09
CA LEU A 265 -22.37 -6.15 13.73
C LEU A 265 -20.94 -5.61 13.80
N HIS A 266 -20.00 -6.48 14.14
CA HIS A 266 -18.59 -6.16 14.29
C HIS A 266 -17.98 -5.53 13.01
N SER A 267 -18.16 -6.15 11.84
CA SER A 267 -17.61 -5.60 10.57
C SER A 267 -18.23 -4.25 10.23
N ARG A 268 -19.53 -4.06 10.53
CA ARG A 268 -20.19 -2.77 10.32
C ARG A 268 -19.64 -1.68 11.24
N GLU A 269 -19.49 -1.97 12.54
CA GLU A 269 -18.94 -1.01 13.51
C GLU A 269 -17.49 -0.61 13.16
N VAL A 270 -16.68 -1.55 12.71
CA VAL A 270 -15.30 -1.25 12.27
C VAL A 270 -15.33 -0.36 11.04
N MET A 271 -16.21 -0.64 10.07
CA MET A 271 -16.37 0.19 8.88
C MET A 271 -16.84 1.61 9.23
N ASP A 272 -17.82 1.74 10.12
CA ASP A 272 -18.31 3.05 10.57
C ASP A 272 -17.20 3.88 11.23
N ARG A 273 -16.39 3.25 12.08
CA ARG A 273 -15.23 3.91 12.72
C ARG A 273 -14.16 4.29 11.68
N LEU A 274 -13.94 3.44 10.68
CA LEU A 274 -13.01 3.71 9.60
C LEU A 274 -13.46 4.95 8.81
N VAL A 275 -14.74 5.00 8.44
CA VAL A 275 -15.33 6.16 7.74
C VAL A 275 -15.28 7.42 8.61
N GLN A 276 -15.57 7.31 9.92
CA GLN A 276 -15.45 8.45 10.85
C GLN A 276 -14.03 9.00 10.94
N ALA A 277 -13.01 8.13 10.88
CA ALA A 277 -11.61 8.52 11.03
C ALA A 277 -10.98 9.02 9.73
N TRP A 278 -11.41 8.51 8.57
CA TRP A 278 -10.75 8.71 7.27
C TRP A 278 -11.64 9.35 6.20
N GLY A 279 -12.94 9.56 6.50
CA GLY A 279 -13.87 10.26 5.60
C GLY A 279 -13.88 9.68 4.18
N ASP A 280 -13.72 10.57 3.19
CA ASP A 280 -13.75 10.23 1.78
C ASP A 280 -12.51 9.46 1.29
N THR A 281 -11.44 9.40 2.11
CA THR A 281 -10.29 8.54 1.83
C THR A 281 -10.66 7.06 1.86
N VAL A 282 -11.74 6.66 2.56
CA VAL A 282 -12.24 5.28 2.52
C VAL A 282 -12.92 5.04 1.18
N PHE A 283 -12.56 3.96 0.47
CA PHE A 283 -13.27 3.55 -0.74
C PHE A 283 -14.73 3.23 -0.43
N HIS A 284 -15.64 3.53 -1.34
CA HIS A 284 -17.05 3.11 -1.25
C HIS A 284 -17.18 1.62 -1.51
N THR A 285 -16.32 1.10 -2.38
CA THR A 285 -16.18 -0.32 -2.67
C THR A 285 -15.54 -1.05 -1.49
N VAL A 286 -16.09 -2.22 -1.14
CA VAL A 286 -15.51 -3.14 -0.16
C VAL A 286 -15.30 -4.52 -0.78
N ILE A 287 -14.26 -5.24 -0.34
CA ILE A 287 -14.01 -6.61 -0.75
C ILE A 287 -14.58 -7.56 0.31
N ARG A 288 -15.59 -8.33 -0.07
CA ARG A 288 -16.24 -9.28 0.84
C ARG A 288 -15.40 -10.55 0.97
N ARG A 289 -15.49 -11.19 2.13
CA ARG A 289 -14.88 -12.51 2.34
C ARG A 289 -15.55 -13.56 1.45
N THR A 290 -14.74 -14.32 0.70
CA THR A 290 -15.19 -15.47 -0.11
C THR A 290 -14.04 -16.45 -0.30
N VAL A 291 -14.36 -17.74 -0.34
CA VAL A 291 -13.40 -18.83 -0.61
C VAL A 291 -12.86 -18.78 -2.04
N LYS A 292 -13.60 -18.17 -2.97
CA LYS A 292 -13.20 -18.07 -4.38
C LYS A 292 -11.90 -17.34 -4.61
N PHE A 293 -11.46 -16.46 -3.69
CA PHE A 293 -10.15 -15.83 -3.78
C PHE A 293 -9.01 -16.83 -3.55
N SER A 294 -9.18 -17.74 -2.57
CA SER A 294 -8.21 -18.81 -2.37
C SER A 294 -8.18 -19.78 -3.54
N ASP A 295 -9.36 -20.14 -4.06
CA ASP A 295 -9.48 -21.05 -5.21
C ASP A 295 -8.83 -20.46 -6.46
N SER A 296 -9.04 -19.16 -6.73
CA SER A 296 -8.44 -18.45 -7.88
C SER A 296 -6.91 -18.35 -7.75
N THR A 297 -6.38 -18.12 -6.51
CA THR A 297 -4.94 -18.12 -6.26
C THR A 297 -4.32 -19.49 -6.52
N VAL A 298 -4.99 -20.59 -6.14
CA VAL A 298 -4.53 -21.96 -6.43
C VAL A 298 -4.56 -22.25 -7.93
N ALA A 299 -5.53 -21.68 -8.64
CA ALA A 299 -5.63 -21.80 -10.10
C ALA A 299 -4.61 -20.93 -10.86
N GLY A 300 -3.91 -20.01 -10.19
CA GLY A 300 -2.98 -19.07 -10.82
C GLY A 300 -3.68 -18.01 -11.67
N GLU A 301 -4.94 -17.69 -11.36
CA GLU A 301 -5.75 -16.76 -12.14
C GLU A 301 -6.40 -15.68 -11.27
N PRO A 302 -6.63 -14.45 -11.79
CA PRO A 302 -7.43 -13.45 -11.09
C PRO A 302 -8.90 -13.89 -11.02
N ILE A 303 -9.63 -13.42 -10.01
CA ILE A 303 -11.06 -13.73 -9.81
C ILE A 303 -11.90 -13.29 -11.01
N THR A 304 -11.47 -12.28 -11.75
CA THR A 304 -12.15 -11.74 -12.92
C THR A 304 -12.21 -12.71 -14.09
N SER A 305 -11.21 -13.61 -14.21
CA SER A 305 -11.24 -14.75 -15.16
C SER A 305 -11.75 -16.02 -14.49
N TYR A 306 -11.25 -16.40 -13.33
CA TYR A 306 -11.61 -17.64 -12.65
C TYR A 306 -13.11 -17.75 -12.32
N ALA A 307 -13.72 -16.65 -11.85
CA ALA A 307 -15.14 -16.60 -11.50
C ALA A 307 -15.74 -15.23 -11.89
N SER A 308 -15.73 -14.93 -13.18
CA SER A 308 -16.04 -13.61 -13.75
C SER A 308 -17.38 -13.01 -13.33
N SER A 309 -18.42 -13.83 -13.14
CA SER A 309 -19.75 -13.41 -12.70
C SER A 309 -19.93 -13.35 -11.18
N SER A 310 -18.85 -13.58 -10.42
CA SER A 310 -18.94 -13.59 -8.96
C SER A 310 -19.03 -12.18 -8.39
N PRO A 311 -19.66 -12.00 -7.20
CA PRO A 311 -19.64 -10.71 -6.50
C PRO A 311 -18.23 -10.20 -6.17
N GLY A 312 -17.24 -11.11 -6.04
CA GLY A 312 -15.84 -10.74 -5.84
C GLY A 312 -15.23 -10.08 -7.07
N ALA A 313 -15.46 -10.65 -8.26
CA ALA A 313 -15.03 -10.06 -9.53
C ALA A 313 -15.67 -8.69 -9.75
N GLU A 314 -16.97 -8.58 -9.51
CA GLU A 314 -17.69 -7.32 -9.63
C GLU A 314 -17.16 -6.26 -8.67
N SER A 315 -16.83 -6.63 -7.42
CA SER A 315 -16.23 -5.68 -6.45
C SER A 315 -14.90 -5.11 -6.96
N TYR A 316 -14.05 -5.92 -7.60
CA TYR A 316 -12.78 -5.41 -8.15
C TYR A 316 -12.98 -4.55 -9.41
N ARG A 317 -13.97 -4.84 -10.25
CA ARG A 317 -14.36 -3.96 -11.38
C ARG A 317 -14.84 -2.60 -10.87
N GLN A 318 -15.66 -2.58 -9.83
CA GLN A 318 -16.09 -1.34 -9.20
C GLN A 318 -14.93 -0.58 -8.55
N LEU A 319 -14.03 -1.29 -7.86
CA LEU A 319 -12.82 -0.69 -7.29
C LEU A 319 -11.95 -0.06 -8.39
N ALA A 320 -11.75 -0.75 -9.52
CA ALA A 320 -10.97 -0.23 -10.63
C ALA A 320 -11.55 1.08 -11.17
N LYS A 321 -12.88 1.16 -11.34
CA LYS A 321 -13.56 2.40 -11.74
C LYS A 321 -13.38 3.50 -10.69
N GLU A 322 -13.52 3.16 -9.40
CA GLU A 322 -13.36 4.13 -8.30
C GLU A 322 -11.92 4.64 -8.22
N VAL A 323 -10.91 3.78 -8.41
CA VAL A 323 -9.50 4.17 -8.46
C VAL A 323 -9.24 5.12 -9.64
N LEU A 324 -9.71 4.79 -10.84
CA LEU A 324 -9.52 5.64 -12.02
C LEU A 324 -10.22 6.99 -11.85
N ALA A 325 -11.43 7.04 -11.31
CA ALA A 325 -12.14 8.28 -11.04
C ALA A 325 -11.39 9.18 -10.06
N ARG A 326 -10.78 8.61 -9.01
CA ARG A 326 -9.96 9.36 -8.05
C ARG A 326 -8.69 9.92 -8.68
N VAL A 327 -8.08 9.16 -9.59
CA VAL A 327 -6.87 9.59 -10.34
C VAL A 327 -7.19 10.72 -11.31
N GLU A 328 -8.31 10.65 -12.04
CA GLU A 328 -8.69 11.66 -13.01
C GLU A 328 -9.12 13.02 -12.37
N THR A 329 -9.58 12.98 -11.11
CA THR A 329 -10.03 14.20 -10.39
C THR A 329 -8.94 14.87 -9.58
N GLY A 330 -7.81 14.24 -9.33
CA GLY A 330 -6.82 14.73 -8.39
C GLY A 330 -5.36 14.63 -8.82
N GLU A 331 -4.89 15.32 -9.85
CA GLU A 331 -3.57 15.95 -10.04
C GLU A 331 -3.11 16.03 -11.50
N PRO A 332 -2.27 17.03 -11.86
CA PRO A 332 -1.69 17.11 -13.20
C PRO A 332 -0.71 15.96 -13.42
N ALA A 333 -0.76 15.40 -14.63
CA ALA A 333 0.22 14.44 -15.13
C ALA A 333 1.66 14.89 -14.86
N ARG A 334 2.56 13.93 -14.64
CA ARG A 334 4.00 14.18 -14.58
C ARG A 334 4.42 14.98 -15.82
N SER A 335 4.88 16.20 -15.63
CA SER A 335 5.50 17.03 -16.68
C SER A 335 6.98 16.69 -16.79
#